data_7925b5a5a4fb13b1deb77a6bdbc873e9
#
_entry.id   7925b5a5a4fb13b1deb77a6bdbc873e9
#
_cell.length_a   1.000
_cell.length_b   1.000
_cell.length_c   1.000
_cell.angle_alpha   90.00
_cell.angle_beta   90.00
_cell.angle_gamma   90.00
#
_symmetry.space_group_name_H-M   'P 1'
#
loop_
_entity.id
_entity.type
_entity.pdbx_description
1 polymer ?
#
loop_
_entity_poly.entity_id
_entity_poly.type
_entity_poly.pdbx_seq_one_letter_code
_entity_poly.pdbx_strand_id
1 'polypeptide(L)'
;MRYDLVIFDNDGVLVDSEPISNTILAAYLTELGHPTSYEESIRDYMGSAMHRIHELVQERSGQRLPEDFDDVFHGRVFAAFERELQPVPGAVQLLEKLAADEVPYCVASSGSHERIRVGHRKTGLDRWFDEGRVFSSQDVGRGKPAPDLFLHAAERMGVAPERCVVVEDSPLGVRAANAAEMDVYGFTAMTPAAKLTGATQLFSELGELADLLV
;
A
#
# COMPACT_ATOMS: atom_id res chain seq x y z
N MET A 1 -23.62 10.55 0.43
CA MET A 1 -22.20 10.29 0.09
C MET A 1 -22.02 10.13 -1.41
N ARG A 2 -20.90 10.59 -1.93
CA ARG A 2 -20.57 10.48 -3.37
C ARG A 2 -20.24 9.03 -3.77
N TYR A 3 -19.68 8.23 -2.86
CA TYR A 3 -19.23 6.86 -3.08
C TYR A 3 -19.97 5.86 -2.22
N ASP A 4 -20.11 4.64 -2.73
CA ASP A 4 -20.76 3.51 -2.02
C ASP A 4 -19.74 2.54 -1.42
N LEU A 5 -18.44 2.67 -1.78
CA LEU A 5 -17.36 1.85 -1.28
C LEU A 5 -16.04 2.65 -1.21
N VAL A 6 -15.33 2.53 -0.10
CA VAL A 6 -13.95 3.00 0.06
C VAL A 6 -13.00 1.79 0.00
N ILE A 7 -12.08 1.79 -0.97
CA ILE A 7 -11.07 0.74 -1.14
C ILE A 7 -9.73 1.29 -0.69
N PHE A 8 -9.20 0.80 0.42
CA PHE A 8 -7.90 1.20 0.95
C PHE A 8 -6.78 0.34 0.36
N ASP A 9 -5.68 0.96 -0.07
CA ASP A 9 -4.40 0.27 -0.01
C ASP A 9 -4.04 -0.01 1.46
N ASN A 10 -3.11 -0.94 1.66
CA ASN A 10 -2.70 -1.36 3.01
C ASN A 10 -1.41 -0.67 3.46
N ASP A 11 -0.32 -0.93 2.71
CA ASP A 11 1.03 -0.51 3.08
C ASP A 11 1.20 1.00 2.80
N GLY A 12 1.59 1.77 3.81
CA GLY A 12 1.70 3.23 3.71
C GLY A 12 0.38 4.00 3.87
N VAL A 13 -0.77 3.32 3.83
CA VAL A 13 -2.11 3.92 4.01
C VAL A 13 -2.74 3.52 5.34
N LEU A 14 -2.87 2.23 5.62
CA LEU A 14 -3.44 1.74 6.87
C LEU A 14 -2.37 1.34 7.88
N VAL A 15 -1.27 0.74 7.42
CA VAL A 15 -0.14 0.34 8.24
C VAL A 15 1.12 1.11 7.84
N ASP A 16 1.86 1.61 8.83
CA ASP A 16 3.07 2.41 8.65
C ASP A 16 4.28 1.52 8.34
N SER A 17 4.23 0.85 7.19
CA SER A 17 5.19 -0.16 6.77
C SER A 17 6.41 0.40 6.04
N GLU A 18 6.30 1.59 5.44
CA GLU A 18 7.33 2.18 4.59
C GLU A 18 8.63 2.49 5.35
N PRO A 19 8.62 3.09 6.57
CA PRO A 19 9.85 3.32 7.33
C PRO A 19 10.60 2.03 7.66
N ILE A 20 9.88 0.97 8.02
CA ILE A 20 10.45 -0.34 8.34
C ILE A 20 11.06 -0.97 7.08
N SER A 21 10.29 -1.03 6.01
CA SER A 21 10.71 -1.64 4.74
C SER A 21 11.95 -0.96 4.17
N ASN A 22 11.97 0.38 4.15
CA ASN A 22 13.09 1.16 3.61
C ASN A 22 14.33 1.10 4.51
N THR A 23 14.18 1.02 5.83
CA THR A 23 15.31 0.81 6.76
C THR A 23 15.97 -0.55 6.49
N ILE A 24 15.17 -1.61 6.35
CA ILE A 24 15.66 -2.95 6.09
C ILE A 24 16.29 -3.05 4.69
N LEU A 25 15.69 -2.44 3.69
CA LEU A 25 16.22 -2.43 2.33
C LEU A 25 17.59 -1.74 2.28
N ALA A 26 17.72 -0.55 2.88
CA ALA A 26 18.97 0.20 2.94
C ALA A 26 20.07 -0.61 3.63
N ALA A 27 19.76 -1.22 4.79
CA ALA A 27 20.71 -2.06 5.52
C ALA A 27 21.13 -3.28 4.69
N TYR A 28 20.18 -3.98 4.08
CA TYR A 28 20.46 -5.21 3.33
C TYR A 28 21.24 -4.93 2.04
N LEU A 29 20.91 -3.87 1.31
CA LEU A 29 21.71 -3.45 0.14
C LEU A 29 23.14 -3.10 0.56
N THR A 30 23.33 -2.41 1.69
CA THR A 30 24.65 -2.08 2.21
C THR A 30 25.45 -3.34 2.60
N GLU A 31 24.82 -4.34 3.24
CA GLU A 31 25.43 -5.65 3.53
C GLU A 31 25.93 -6.35 2.26
N LEU A 32 25.21 -6.20 1.16
CA LEU A 32 25.54 -6.81 -0.14
C LEU A 32 26.60 -6.00 -0.93
N GLY A 33 27.15 -4.93 -0.35
CA GLY A 33 28.18 -4.10 -1.01
C GLY A 33 27.61 -2.97 -1.87
N HIS A 34 26.33 -2.64 -1.72
CA HIS A 34 25.67 -1.50 -2.36
C HIS A 34 25.29 -0.45 -1.30
N PRO A 35 26.25 0.41 -0.85
CA PRO A 35 26.01 1.38 0.21
C PRO A 35 24.76 2.23 -0.11
N THR A 36 23.77 2.17 0.78
CA THR A 36 22.47 2.83 0.60
C THR A 36 22.02 3.38 1.95
N SER A 37 21.80 4.71 2.03
CA SER A 37 21.20 5.32 3.21
C SER A 37 19.68 5.13 3.23
N TYR A 38 19.04 5.38 4.38
CA TYR A 38 17.59 5.38 4.49
C TYR A 38 16.93 6.40 3.55
N GLU A 39 17.51 7.61 3.48
CA GLU A 39 17.02 8.69 2.61
C GLU A 39 17.14 8.33 1.13
N GLU A 40 18.22 7.64 0.75
CA GLU A 40 18.38 7.11 -0.61
C GLU A 40 17.37 6.02 -0.90
N SER A 41 17.08 5.14 0.06
CA SER A 41 16.06 4.11 -0.08
C SER A 41 14.69 4.73 -0.34
N ILE A 42 14.27 5.68 0.48
CA ILE A 42 13.00 6.41 0.30
C ILE A 42 12.93 7.10 -1.07
N ARG A 43 14.00 7.81 -1.44
CA ARG A 43 14.02 8.57 -2.70
C ARG A 43 13.93 7.69 -3.93
N ASP A 44 14.65 6.56 -3.94
CA ASP A 44 14.95 5.80 -5.15
C ASP A 44 14.10 4.52 -5.26
N TYR A 45 13.68 3.92 -4.14
CA TYR A 45 13.05 2.61 -4.11
C TYR A 45 11.63 2.59 -3.55
N MET A 46 11.23 3.56 -2.73
CA MET A 46 9.89 3.58 -2.12
C MET A 46 8.78 3.54 -3.18
N GLY A 47 7.82 2.63 -3.00
CA GLY A 47 6.73 2.40 -3.94
C GLY A 47 7.12 1.72 -5.25
N SER A 48 8.37 1.21 -5.35
CA SER A 48 8.84 0.46 -6.52
C SER A 48 8.53 -1.03 -6.37
N ALA A 49 8.24 -1.68 -7.51
CA ALA A 49 8.18 -3.13 -7.56
C ALA A 49 9.60 -3.73 -7.42
N MET A 50 9.71 -4.94 -6.88
CA MET A 50 11.01 -5.61 -6.62
C MET A 50 11.89 -5.67 -7.86
N HIS A 51 11.34 -6.03 -9.03
CA HIS A 51 12.12 -6.07 -10.27
C HIS A 51 12.81 -4.74 -10.61
N ARG A 52 12.16 -3.60 -10.27
CA ARG A 52 12.75 -2.27 -10.49
C ARG A 52 13.92 -1.99 -9.55
N ILE A 53 13.87 -2.51 -8.32
CA ILE A 53 15.00 -2.45 -7.37
C ILE A 53 16.20 -3.20 -7.95
N HIS A 54 16.00 -4.41 -8.47
CA HIS A 54 17.04 -5.20 -9.15
C HIS A 54 17.67 -4.44 -10.33
N GLU A 55 16.83 -3.85 -11.19
CA GLU A 55 17.30 -3.04 -12.32
C GLU A 55 18.13 -1.86 -11.87
N LEU A 56 17.65 -1.06 -10.92
CA LEU A 56 18.35 0.13 -10.45
C LEU A 56 19.70 -0.21 -9.80
N VAL A 57 19.79 -1.29 -9.02
CA VAL A 57 21.05 -1.74 -8.46
C VAL A 57 22.00 -2.19 -9.57
N GLN A 58 21.52 -2.95 -10.55
CA GLN A 58 22.33 -3.40 -11.68
C GLN A 58 22.79 -2.22 -12.56
N GLU A 59 21.92 -1.25 -12.84
CA GLU A 59 22.26 -0.03 -13.58
C GLU A 59 23.38 0.78 -12.90
N ARG A 60 23.35 0.87 -11.57
CA ARG A 60 24.29 1.66 -10.78
C ARG A 60 25.63 0.98 -10.53
N SER A 61 25.60 -0.31 -10.25
CA SER A 61 26.78 -1.07 -9.79
C SER A 61 27.38 -2.01 -10.85
N GLY A 62 26.62 -2.31 -11.91
CA GLY A 62 26.94 -3.37 -12.86
C GLY A 62 26.77 -4.78 -12.30
N GLN A 63 26.33 -4.94 -11.05
CA GLN A 63 26.19 -6.22 -10.36
C GLN A 63 24.71 -6.58 -10.21
N ARG A 64 24.41 -7.88 -10.20
CA ARG A 64 23.08 -8.39 -9.90
C ARG A 64 22.96 -8.69 -8.43
N LEU A 65 21.78 -8.45 -7.87
CA LEU A 65 21.41 -8.91 -6.55
C LEU A 65 21.34 -10.44 -6.53
N PRO A 66 21.56 -11.10 -5.36
CA PRO A 66 21.41 -12.55 -5.19
C PRO A 66 20.04 -13.04 -5.66
N GLU A 67 19.97 -14.32 -6.09
CA GLU A 67 18.69 -14.93 -6.54
C GLU A 67 17.64 -15.01 -5.42
N ASP A 68 18.08 -15.14 -4.17
CA ASP A 68 17.24 -15.19 -2.97
C ASP A 68 16.99 -13.82 -2.31
N PHE A 69 17.40 -12.73 -2.97
CA PHE A 69 17.30 -11.38 -2.41
C PHE A 69 15.88 -11.03 -1.94
N ASP A 70 14.89 -11.29 -2.79
CA ASP A 70 13.49 -10.96 -2.50
C ASP A 70 12.98 -11.75 -1.29
N ASP A 71 13.27 -13.04 -1.23
CA ASP A 71 12.84 -13.90 -0.13
C ASP A 71 13.48 -13.49 1.20
N VAL A 72 14.78 -13.19 1.20
CA VAL A 72 15.50 -12.74 2.40
C VAL A 72 14.98 -11.35 2.83
N PHE A 73 14.81 -10.43 1.90
CA PHE A 73 14.26 -9.10 2.18
C PHE A 73 12.87 -9.19 2.80
N HIS A 74 11.95 -9.91 2.15
CA HIS A 74 10.59 -10.09 2.65
C HIS A 74 10.56 -10.78 4.01
N GLY A 75 11.40 -11.78 4.24
CA GLY A 75 11.53 -12.45 5.53
C GLY A 75 11.96 -11.49 6.65
N ARG A 76 12.94 -10.61 6.39
CA ARG A 76 13.39 -9.59 7.34
C ARG A 76 12.31 -8.56 7.65
N VAL A 77 11.62 -8.07 6.60
CA VAL A 77 10.51 -7.12 6.75
C VAL A 77 9.37 -7.73 7.56
N PHE A 78 9.00 -8.96 7.26
CA PHE A 78 7.95 -9.68 7.97
C PHE A 78 8.25 -9.84 9.46
N ALA A 79 9.48 -10.28 9.78
CA ALA A 79 9.93 -10.40 11.17
C ALA A 79 9.96 -9.04 11.91
N ALA A 80 10.23 -7.94 11.20
CA ALA A 80 10.17 -6.60 11.78
C ALA A 80 8.72 -6.14 12.01
N PHE A 81 7.82 -6.44 11.08
CA PHE A 81 6.39 -6.13 11.23
C PHE A 81 5.80 -6.75 12.50
N GLU A 82 6.11 -8.01 12.78
CA GLU A 82 5.65 -8.67 14.02
C GLU A 82 6.10 -7.96 15.29
N ARG A 83 7.23 -7.27 15.27
CA ARG A 83 7.77 -6.56 16.43
C ARG A 83 7.28 -5.13 16.57
N GLU A 84 7.29 -4.36 15.49
CA GLU A 84 7.27 -2.89 15.56
C GLU A 84 6.26 -2.19 14.65
N LEU A 85 5.54 -2.92 13.75
CA LEU A 85 4.55 -2.30 12.87
C LEU A 85 3.47 -1.56 13.67
N GLN A 86 3.17 -0.34 13.26
CA GLN A 86 2.12 0.51 13.81
C GLN A 86 1.06 0.83 12.76
N PRO A 87 -0.17 1.16 13.15
CA PRO A 87 -1.13 1.74 12.22
C PRO A 87 -0.65 3.14 11.81
N VAL A 88 -0.97 3.55 10.58
CA VAL A 88 -0.76 4.93 10.16
C VAL A 88 -1.55 5.86 11.09
N PRO A 89 -0.98 7.01 11.51
CA PRO A 89 -1.69 7.96 12.35
C PRO A 89 -3.06 8.35 11.78
N GLY A 90 -4.11 8.22 12.57
CA GLY A 90 -5.48 8.49 12.14
C GLY A 90 -6.24 7.31 11.53
N ALA A 91 -5.57 6.18 11.17
CA ALA A 91 -6.23 5.03 10.54
C ALA A 91 -7.32 4.41 11.43
N VAL A 92 -7.03 4.24 12.72
CA VAL A 92 -7.99 3.69 13.69
C VAL A 92 -9.23 4.57 13.80
N GLN A 93 -9.04 5.88 14.00
CA GLN A 93 -10.12 6.84 14.13
C GLN A 93 -10.97 6.95 12.86
N LEU A 94 -10.33 6.88 11.69
CA LEU A 94 -11.03 6.85 10.41
C LEU A 94 -11.91 5.62 10.28
N LEU A 95 -11.38 4.42 10.58
CA LEU A 95 -12.15 3.17 10.49
C LEU A 95 -13.31 3.13 11.51
N GLU A 96 -13.10 3.65 12.72
CA GLU A 96 -14.17 3.83 13.71
C GLU A 96 -15.29 4.72 13.17
N LYS A 97 -14.92 5.85 12.54
CA LYS A 97 -15.91 6.76 11.94
C LYS A 97 -16.65 6.13 10.77
N LEU A 98 -15.94 5.49 9.83
CA LEU A 98 -16.58 4.82 8.69
C LEU A 98 -17.54 3.70 9.15
N ALA A 99 -17.15 2.95 10.17
CA ALA A 99 -18.03 1.91 10.75
C ALA A 99 -19.26 2.52 11.44
N ALA A 100 -19.11 3.64 12.18
CA ALA A 100 -20.23 4.33 12.83
C ALA A 100 -21.20 4.97 11.81
N ASP A 101 -20.67 5.44 10.69
CA ASP A 101 -21.44 6.04 9.61
C ASP A 101 -21.98 5.00 8.60
N GLU A 102 -21.77 3.70 8.88
CA GLU A 102 -22.17 2.57 8.02
C GLU A 102 -21.63 2.65 6.58
N VAL A 103 -20.46 3.27 6.39
CA VAL A 103 -19.79 3.38 5.09
C VAL A 103 -19.10 2.07 4.76
N PRO A 104 -19.41 1.39 3.64
CA PRO A 104 -18.71 0.19 3.23
C PRO A 104 -17.23 0.49 2.90
N TYR A 105 -16.33 -0.38 3.38
CA TYR A 105 -14.89 -0.29 3.06
C TYR A 105 -14.25 -1.67 3.01
N CYS A 106 -13.13 -1.75 2.28
CA CYS A 106 -12.29 -2.96 2.18
C CYS A 106 -10.82 -2.58 1.96
N VAL A 107 -9.94 -3.58 2.00
CA VAL A 107 -8.51 -3.48 1.69
C VAL A 107 -8.21 -4.17 0.37
N ALA A 108 -7.38 -3.55 -0.47
CA ALA A 108 -6.86 -4.10 -1.72
C ALA A 108 -5.34 -3.84 -1.83
N SER A 109 -4.54 -4.82 -1.41
CA SER A 109 -3.09 -4.70 -1.24
C SER A 109 -2.29 -5.53 -2.25
N SER A 110 -1.11 -5.03 -2.62
CA SER A 110 -0.11 -5.79 -3.36
C SER A 110 0.57 -6.88 -2.51
N GLY A 111 0.44 -6.82 -1.19
CA GLY A 111 0.97 -7.82 -0.26
C GLY A 111 0.21 -9.15 -0.31
N SER A 112 0.86 -10.22 0.18
CA SER A 112 0.19 -11.52 0.36
C SER A 112 -0.87 -11.45 1.46
N HIS A 113 -1.87 -12.34 1.41
CA HIS A 113 -2.86 -12.47 2.48
C HIS A 113 -2.23 -12.66 3.86
N GLU A 114 -1.14 -13.44 3.94
CA GLU A 114 -0.42 -13.65 5.18
C GLU A 114 0.19 -12.35 5.72
N ARG A 115 0.86 -11.56 4.84
CA ARG A 115 1.44 -10.27 5.20
C ARG A 115 0.38 -9.29 5.74
N ILE A 116 -0.75 -9.17 5.04
CA ILE A 116 -1.84 -8.29 5.45
C ILE A 116 -2.38 -8.75 6.82
N ARG A 117 -2.67 -10.03 6.99
CA ARG A 117 -3.21 -10.60 8.22
C ARG A 117 -2.26 -10.41 9.43
N VAL A 118 -0.95 -10.60 9.23
CA VAL A 118 0.03 -10.36 10.30
C VAL A 118 0.09 -8.89 10.66
N GLY A 119 0.13 -8.00 9.67
CA GLY A 119 0.12 -6.56 9.88
C GLY A 119 -1.13 -6.10 10.62
N HIS A 120 -2.31 -6.53 10.18
CA HIS A 120 -3.58 -6.18 10.82
C HIS A 120 -3.66 -6.68 12.27
N ARG A 121 -3.25 -7.91 12.55
CA ARG A 121 -3.20 -8.42 13.95
C ARG A 121 -2.23 -7.63 14.81
N LYS A 122 -1.05 -7.30 14.28
CA LYS A 122 -0.04 -6.53 15.01
C LYS A 122 -0.52 -5.11 15.35
N THR A 123 -1.24 -4.48 14.43
CA THR A 123 -1.74 -3.10 14.56
C THR A 123 -3.15 -3.02 15.17
N GLY A 124 -3.81 -4.18 15.41
CA GLY A 124 -5.17 -4.26 15.91
C GLY A 124 -6.24 -3.84 14.90
N LEU A 125 -5.89 -3.80 13.59
CA LEU A 125 -6.81 -3.48 12.50
C LEU A 125 -7.69 -4.66 12.10
N ASP A 126 -7.36 -5.89 12.49
CA ASP A 126 -8.11 -7.12 12.20
C ASP A 126 -9.56 -7.10 12.69
N ARG A 127 -9.89 -6.25 13.65
CA ARG A 127 -11.27 -6.05 14.14
C ARG A 127 -12.21 -5.37 13.14
N TRP A 128 -11.66 -4.67 12.12
CA TRP A 128 -12.44 -3.99 11.08
C TRP A 128 -12.47 -4.73 9.75
N PHE A 129 -11.53 -5.67 9.55
CA PHE A 129 -11.36 -6.37 8.28
C PHE A 129 -11.49 -7.88 8.48
N ASP A 130 -12.68 -8.42 8.21
CA ASP A 130 -12.90 -9.85 8.07
C ASP A 130 -12.36 -10.36 6.70
N GLU A 131 -12.38 -11.69 6.51
CA GLU A 131 -11.88 -12.31 5.27
C GLU A 131 -12.63 -11.86 4.01
N GLY A 132 -13.86 -11.38 4.14
CA GLY A 132 -14.66 -10.87 3.03
C GLY A 132 -14.28 -9.44 2.59
N ARG A 133 -13.45 -8.75 3.37
CA ARG A 133 -13.05 -7.35 3.16
C ARG A 133 -11.56 -7.17 2.90
N VAL A 134 -10.81 -8.25 2.69
CA VAL A 134 -9.36 -8.22 2.43
C VAL A 134 -9.05 -8.90 1.10
N PHE A 135 -8.53 -8.12 0.16
CA PHE A 135 -8.13 -8.57 -1.17
C PHE A 135 -6.63 -8.39 -1.37
N SER A 136 -6.01 -9.40 -1.95
CA SER A 136 -4.57 -9.48 -2.20
C SER A 136 -4.28 -9.58 -3.69
N SER A 137 -3.09 -9.14 -4.11
CA SER A 137 -2.60 -9.42 -5.46
C SER A 137 -2.55 -10.92 -5.79
N GLN A 138 -2.60 -11.80 -4.78
CA GLN A 138 -2.69 -13.26 -4.96
C GLN A 138 -4.05 -13.73 -5.50
N ASP A 139 -5.10 -12.89 -5.39
CA ASP A 139 -6.45 -13.20 -5.86
C ASP A 139 -6.64 -12.95 -7.35
N VAL A 140 -5.67 -12.27 -7.98
CA VAL A 140 -5.77 -11.82 -9.36
C VAL A 140 -4.55 -12.20 -10.19
N GLY A 141 -4.70 -12.19 -11.53
CA GLY A 141 -3.60 -12.55 -12.42
C GLY A 141 -2.53 -11.47 -12.59
N ARG A 142 -2.89 -10.19 -12.35
CA ARG A 142 -2.02 -9.04 -12.54
C ARG A 142 -2.19 -8.06 -11.39
N GLY A 143 -1.08 -7.74 -10.72
CA GLY A 143 -1.03 -6.71 -9.68
C GLY A 143 -0.98 -5.28 -10.24
N LYS A 144 -1.04 -4.28 -9.35
CA LYS A 144 -0.85 -2.86 -9.67
C LYS A 144 0.41 -2.67 -10.54
N PRO A 145 0.38 -1.92 -11.64
CA PRO A 145 -0.61 -0.91 -12.02
C PRO A 145 -1.79 -1.43 -12.86
N ALA A 146 -1.97 -2.75 -13.03
CA ALA A 146 -3.17 -3.28 -13.67
C ALA A 146 -4.40 -3.05 -12.78
N PRO A 147 -5.60 -2.85 -13.37
CA PRO A 147 -6.83 -2.55 -12.62
C PRO A 147 -7.41 -3.74 -11.86
N ASP A 148 -6.91 -4.95 -12.14
CA ASP A 148 -7.52 -6.24 -11.79
C ASP A 148 -7.85 -6.34 -10.30
N LEU A 149 -6.95 -5.87 -9.43
CA LEU A 149 -7.12 -5.95 -7.97
C LEU A 149 -8.28 -5.07 -7.47
N PHE A 150 -8.36 -3.83 -7.96
CA PHE A 150 -9.44 -2.92 -7.55
C PHE A 150 -10.78 -3.32 -8.15
N LEU A 151 -10.81 -3.78 -9.40
CA LEU A 151 -12.02 -4.34 -10.02
C LEU A 151 -12.50 -5.58 -9.27
N HIS A 152 -11.58 -6.48 -8.88
CA HIS A 152 -11.91 -7.65 -8.08
C HIS A 152 -12.51 -7.26 -6.71
N ALA A 153 -11.91 -6.29 -6.03
CA ALA A 153 -12.42 -5.79 -4.76
C ALA A 153 -13.85 -5.21 -4.91
N ALA A 154 -14.08 -4.37 -5.91
CA ALA A 154 -15.38 -3.78 -6.19
C ALA A 154 -16.44 -4.86 -6.50
N GLU A 155 -16.12 -5.83 -7.36
CA GLU A 155 -17.00 -6.98 -7.69
C GLU A 155 -17.36 -7.79 -6.44
N ARG A 156 -16.36 -8.12 -5.61
CA ARG A 156 -16.56 -8.90 -4.38
C ARG A 156 -17.40 -8.15 -3.34
N MET A 157 -17.29 -6.83 -3.31
CA MET A 157 -18.08 -5.95 -2.45
C MET A 157 -19.45 -5.61 -3.05
N GLY A 158 -19.73 -5.99 -4.31
CA GLY A 158 -21.00 -5.77 -5.00
C GLY A 158 -21.25 -4.31 -5.40
N VAL A 159 -20.20 -3.51 -5.62
CA VAL A 159 -20.28 -2.09 -5.95
C VAL A 159 -19.70 -1.84 -7.34
N ALA A 160 -20.37 -1.02 -8.15
CA ALA A 160 -19.87 -0.64 -9.47
C ALA A 160 -18.62 0.25 -9.35
N PRO A 161 -17.60 0.09 -10.24
CA PRO A 161 -16.34 0.83 -10.15
C PRO A 161 -16.50 2.35 -10.02
N GLU A 162 -17.39 2.96 -10.78
CA GLU A 162 -17.68 4.39 -10.76
C GLU A 162 -18.31 4.90 -9.43
N ARG A 163 -18.70 3.97 -8.55
CA ARG A 163 -19.21 4.26 -7.21
C ARG A 163 -18.18 3.95 -6.12
N CYS A 164 -16.97 3.56 -6.52
CA CYS A 164 -15.85 3.32 -5.61
C CYS A 164 -14.90 4.51 -5.57
N VAL A 165 -14.25 4.71 -4.43
CA VAL A 165 -13.07 5.55 -4.30
C VAL A 165 -11.92 4.72 -3.73
N VAL A 166 -10.76 4.86 -4.34
CA VAL A 166 -9.52 4.22 -3.87
C VAL A 166 -8.73 5.22 -3.04
N VAL A 167 -8.15 4.77 -1.93
CA VAL A 167 -7.20 5.53 -1.12
C VAL A 167 -5.82 4.90 -1.28
N GLU A 168 -4.85 5.66 -1.78
CA GLU A 168 -3.57 5.16 -2.25
C GLU A 168 -2.42 6.15 -2.02
N ASP A 169 -1.24 5.63 -1.71
CA ASP A 169 -0.03 6.44 -1.53
C ASP A 169 1.05 6.19 -2.59
N SER A 170 0.81 5.26 -3.54
CA SER A 170 1.80 4.86 -4.54
C SER A 170 1.44 5.27 -5.98
N PRO A 171 2.45 5.58 -6.83
CA PRO A 171 2.20 5.84 -8.25
C PRO A 171 1.62 4.63 -8.99
N LEU A 172 1.93 3.40 -8.56
CA LEU A 172 1.42 2.18 -9.17
C LEU A 172 -0.07 2.00 -8.87
N GLY A 173 -0.47 2.26 -7.63
CA GLY A 173 -1.86 2.16 -7.22
C GLY A 173 -2.74 3.27 -7.81
N VAL A 174 -2.24 4.51 -7.87
CA VAL A 174 -2.97 5.60 -8.57
C VAL A 174 -3.24 5.23 -10.02
N ARG A 175 -2.25 4.65 -10.73
CA ARG A 175 -2.47 4.17 -12.11
C ARG A 175 -3.47 3.02 -12.18
N ALA A 176 -3.42 2.09 -11.23
CA ALA A 176 -4.35 0.96 -11.19
C ALA A 176 -5.79 1.42 -10.97
N ALA A 177 -6.03 2.39 -10.06
CA ALA A 177 -7.35 2.96 -9.80
C ALA A 177 -7.89 3.69 -11.04
N ASN A 178 -7.06 4.53 -11.69
CA ASN A 178 -7.44 5.18 -12.94
C ASN A 178 -7.77 4.17 -14.06
N ALA A 179 -7.00 3.10 -14.16
CA ALA A 179 -7.25 2.04 -15.15
C ALA A 179 -8.53 1.23 -14.82
N ALA A 180 -8.97 1.23 -13.55
CA ALA A 180 -10.23 0.66 -13.10
C ALA A 180 -11.42 1.61 -13.25
N GLU A 181 -11.19 2.83 -13.76
CA GLU A 181 -12.19 3.91 -13.87
C GLU A 181 -12.79 4.31 -12.51
N MET A 182 -11.97 4.23 -11.44
CA MET A 182 -12.32 4.65 -10.09
C MET A 182 -11.68 6.00 -9.75
N ASP A 183 -12.39 6.83 -8.99
CA ASP A 183 -11.76 7.98 -8.35
C ASP A 183 -10.67 7.51 -7.38
N VAL A 184 -9.55 8.25 -7.30
CA VAL A 184 -8.45 7.92 -6.40
C VAL A 184 -8.02 9.14 -5.59
N TYR A 185 -8.01 8.96 -4.27
CA TYR A 185 -7.54 9.95 -3.31
C TYR A 185 -6.11 9.59 -2.91
N GLY A 186 -5.17 10.42 -3.36
CA GLY A 186 -3.73 10.23 -3.15
C GLY A 186 -3.30 10.69 -1.76
N PHE A 187 -2.82 9.77 -0.95
CA PHE A 187 -2.31 10.04 0.39
C PHE A 187 -0.83 10.43 0.35
N THR A 188 -0.52 11.65 0.82
CA THR A 188 0.81 12.27 0.64
C THR A 188 1.65 12.30 1.91
N ALA A 189 1.32 11.51 2.94
CA ALA A 189 2.06 11.52 4.20
C ALA A 189 3.56 11.19 4.01
N MET A 190 3.89 10.20 3.19
CA MET A 190 5.25 9.81 2.87
C MET A 190 5.62 10.06 1.41
N THR A 191 4.66 9.92 0.49
CA THR A 191 4.90 10.05 -0.94
C THR A 191 4.72 11.50 -1.40
N PRO A 192 5.71 12.13 -2.04
CA PRO A 192 5.57 13.47 -2.58
C PRO A 192 4.39 13.57 -3.57
N ALA A 193 3.57 14.60 -3.43
CA ALA A 193 2.38 14.85 -4.27
C ALA A 193 2.67 14.76 -5.79
N ALA A 194 3.86 15.21 -6.21
CA ALA A 194 4.28 15.15 -7.62
C ALA A 194 4.40 13.71 -8.17
N LYS A 195 4.54 12.70 -7.31
CA LYS A 195 4.58 11.29 -7.72
C LYS A 195 3.18 10.70 -7.90
N LEU A 196 2.13 11.28 -7.30
CA LEU A 196 0.75 10.79 -7.35
C LEU A 196 -0.06 11.46 -8.48
N THR A 197 0.58 11.65 -9.63
CA THR A 197 -0.05 12.24 -10.82
C THR A 197 -1.23 11.39 -11.28
N GLY A 198 -2.38 12.03 -11.47
CA GLY A 198 -3.64 11.36 -11.85
C GLY A 198 -4.55 11.05 -10.65
N ALA A 199 -4.15 11.39 -9.42
CA ALA A 199 -5.07 11.36 -8.30
C ALA A 199 -6.19 12.40 -8.48
N THR A 200 -7.42 11.99 -8.18
CA THR A 200 -8.61 12.88 -8.22
C THR A 200 -8.50 13.97 -7.16
N GLN A 201 -7.96 13.60 -6.00
CA GLN A 201 -7.73 14.47 -4.84
C GLN A 201 -6.43 14.06 -4.14
N LEU A 202 -5.75 15.04 -3.54
CA LEU A 202 -4.59 14.79 -2.66
C LEU A 202 -4.92 15.22 -1.23
N PHE A 203 -4.43 14.47 -0.26
CA PHE A 203 -4.58 14.79 1.16
C PHE A 203 -3.39 14.24 1.96
N SER A 204 -3.14 14.76 3.16
CA SER A 204 -1.95 14.42 3.95
C SER A 204 -2.24 13.79 5.31
N GLU A 205 -3.46 13.88 5.78
CA GLU A 205 -3.88 13.32 7.07
C GLU A 205 -5.13 12.46 6.89
N LEU A 206 -5.14 11.24 7.41
CA LEU A 206 -6.30 10.34 7.30
C LEU A 206 -7.58 10.91 7.93
N GLY A 207 -7.44 11.82 8.90
CA GLY A 207 -8.57 12.53 9.49
C GLY A 207 -9.35 13.39 8.49
N GLU A 208 -8.70 13.89 7.43
CA GLU A 208 -9.35 14.71 6.38
C GLU A 208 -10.27 13.86 5.49
N LEU A 209 -9.96 12.55 5.35
CA LEU A 209 -10.65 11.70 4.39
C LEU A 209 -12.16 11.61 4.64
N ALA A 210 -12.58 11.56 5.89
CA ALA A 210 -14.01 11.47 6.23
C ALA A 210 -14.82 12.66 5.68
N ASP A 211 -14.23 13.86 5.68
CA ASP A 211 -14.87 15.08 5.15
C ASP A 211 -14.83 15.14 3.61
N LEU A 212 -13.82 14.50 3.00
CA LEU A 212 -13.67 14.41 1.55
C LEU A 212 -14.64 13.39 0.90
N LEU A 213 -15.16 12.45 1.68
CA LEU A 213 -16.09 11.40 1.21
C LEU A 213 -17.55 11.84 1.16
N VAL A 214 -17.89 13.01 1.68
CA VAL A 214 -19.27 13.52 1.81
C VAL A 214 -19.85 14.06 0.50
#